data_2b72cc204769dc1164036f03aab19970
#
_entry.id   2b72cc204769dc1164036f03aab19970
#
_cell.length_a   1.000
_cell.length_b   1.000
_cell.length_c   1.000
_cell.angle_alpha   90.00
_cell.angle_beta   90.00
_cell.angle_gamma   90.00
#
_symmetry.space_group_name_H-M   'P 1'
#
loop_
_entity.id
_entity.type
_entity.pdbx_description
1 polymer ?
#
loop_
_entity_poly.entity_id
_entity_poly.type
_entity_poly.pdbx_seq_one_letter_code
_entity_poly.pdbx_strand_id
1 'polypeptide(L)'
;FKAVQIGGPSGGCLGSKDLDLPLDYDSLKKAGAMIGSGGLVVMDEHTCMVEVARFFMNFTQNESCGKCVPCREGTKRMLEILERIVAGKGRDGDIELLLELADTISATALCGLGKTAPSPVVSTIKNFRSEYEAHIYEKRCPAGNCRKLKRISIDPALCKGCSKCSRGCPVGAISGTLKQPFVIDQEKCIKCGACVGTCPFHAIK
;
A
#
# COMPACT_ATOMS: atom_id res chain seq x y z
N PHE A 1 -5.36 11.36 11.85
CA PHE A 1 -6.15 11.21 10.62
C PHE A 1 -5.26 11.30 9.39
N LYS A 2 -5.43 10.39 8.44
CA LYS A 2 -4.72 10.40 7.17
C LYS A 2 -5.67 10.51 5.99
N ALA A 3 -6.65 9.63 5.93
CA ALA A 3 -7.60 9.55 4.83
C ALA A 3 -8.96 9.01 5.28
N VAL A 4 -9.96 9.22 4.46
CA VAL A 4 -11.26 8.56 4.56
C VAL A 4 -11.63 7.98 3.21
N GLN A 5 -12.08 6.72 3.21
CA GLN A 5 -12.68 6.10 2.04
C GLN A 5 -14.20 6.17 2.18
N ILE A 6 -14.88 6.66 1.16
CA ILE A 6 -16.33 6.86 1.12
C ILE A 6 -16.91 6.11 -0.07
N GLY A 7 -18.06 5.48 0.12
CA GLY A 7 -18.84 4.87 -0.95
C GLY A 7 -18.60 3.39 -1.20
N GLY A 8 -17.95 2.71 -0.25
CA GLY A 8 -17.66 1.29 -0.38
C GLY A 8 -16.48 1.00 -1.31
N PRO A 9 -16.26 -0.29 -1.70
CA PRO A 9 -15.05 -0.73 -2.41
C PRO A 9 -14.75 -0.05 -3.74
N SER A 10 -15.75 0.50 -4.41
CA SER A 10 -15.60 1.25 -5.65
C SER A 10 -15.77 2.76 -5.48
N GLY A 11 -15.77 3.23 -4.24
CA GLY A 11 -15.79 4.65 -3.88
C GLY A 11 -14.43 5.33 -4.02
N GLY A 12 -14.30 6.54 -3.44
CA GLY A 12 -13.06 7.31 -3.49
C GLY A 12 -12.40 7.46 -2.13
N CYS A 13 -11.08 7.69 -2.14
CA CYS A 13 -10.30 8.04 -0.96
C CYS A 13 -9.99 9.54 -0.95
N LEU A 14 -10.38 10.21 0.12
CA LEU A 14 -10.18 11.64 0.34
C LEU A 14 -9.13 11.87 1.43
N GLY A 15 -8.39 12.96 1.34
CA GLY A 15 -7.35 13.32 2.29
C GLY A 15 -7.77 14.42 3.26
N SER A 16 -6.83 14.88 4.10
CA SER A 16 -7.08 15.92 5.11
C SER A 16 -7.56 17.26 4.54
N LYS A 17 -7.21 17.57 3.29
CA LYS A 17 -7.68 18.78 2.59
C LYS A 17 -9.19 18.80 2.30
N ASP A 18 -9.82 17.62 2.36
CA ASP A 18 -11.22 17.42 1.99
C ASP A 18 -12.13 17.25 3.24
N LEU A 19 -11.62 17.51 4.46
CA LEU A 19 -12.36 17.30 5.72
C LEU A 19 -13.61 18.18 5.85
N ASP A 20 -13.58 19.39 5.30
CA ASP A 20 -14.71 20.33 5.34
C ASP A 20 -15.67 20.15 4.14
N LEU A 21 -15.47 19.11 3.33
CA LEU A 21 -16.31 18.86 2.17
C LEU A 21 -17.72 18.41 2.61
N PRO A 22 -18.80 19.03 2.09
CA PRO A 22 -20.15 18.58 2.35
C PRO A 22 -20.36 17.13 1.88
N LEU A 23 -21.04 16.32 2.68
CA LEU A 23 -21.37 14.93 2.35
C LEU A 23 -22.64 14.87 1.47
N ASP A 24 -22.57 15.50 0.32
CA ASP A 24 -23.60 15.45 -0.72
C ASP A 24 -23.06 14.85 -2.03
N TYR A 25 -23.95 14.49 -2.93
CA TYR A 25 -23.60 13.83 -4.18
C TYR A 25 -22.70 14.67 -5.08
N ASP A 26 -22.97 15.96 -5.18
CA ASP A 26 -22.26 16.83 -6.12
C ASP A 26 -20.87 17.19 -5.62
N SER A 27 -20.74 17.50 -4.35
CA SER A 27 -19.46 17.83 -3.71
C SER A 27 -18.50 16.63 -3.73
N LEU A 28 -18.99 15.44 -3.34
CA LEU A 28 -18.19 14.22 -3.37
C LEU A 28 -17.77 13.83 -4.79
N LYS A 29 -18.69 13.96 -5.76
CA LYS A 29 -18.37 13.68 -7.17
C LYS A 29 -17.29 14.60 -7.72
N LYS A 30 -17.33 15.89 -7.41
CA LYS A 30 -16.29 16.88 -7.79
C LYS A 30 -14.93 16.54 -7.15
N ALA A 31 -14.92 16.02 -5.93
CA ALA A 31 -13.71 15.57 -5.24
C ALA A 31 -13.16 14.23 -5.79
N GLY A 32 -13.92 13.51 -6.59
CA GLY A 32 -13.54 12.19 -7.13
C GLY A 32 -13.93 11.03 -6.22
N ALA A 33 -14.95 11.23 -5.39
CA ALA A 33 -15.56 10.22 -4.54
C ALA A 33 -17.06 10.09 -4.86
N MET A 34 -17.75 9.20 -4.16
CA MET A 34 -19.20 9.04 -4.25
C MET A 34 -19.76 8.58 -2.92
N ILE A 35 -21.03 8.86 -2.65
CA ILE A 35 -21.71 8.33 -1.45
C ILE A 35 -21.84 6.81 -1.53
N GLY A 36 -22.16 6.27 -2.70
CA GLY A 36 -22.30 4.83 -2.95
C GLY A 36 -23.19 4.14 -1.93
N SER A 37 -22.64 3.15 -1.21
CA SER A 37 -23.35 2.41 -0.14
C SER A 37 -23.45 3.18 1.19
N GLY A 38 -22.91 4.39 1.28
CA GLY A 38 -22.80 5.14 2.55
C GLY A 38 -21.70 4.63 3.49
N GLY A 39 -20.92 3.63 3.07
CA GLY A 39 -19.79 3.14 3.85
C GLY A 39 -18.71 4.20 3.98
N LEU A 40 -18.19 4.36 5.20
CA LEU A 40 -17.13 5.31 5.53
C LEU A 40 -16.07 4.60 6.36
N VAL A 41 -14.81 4.62 5.85
CA VAL A 41 -13.67 4.00 6.51
C VAL A 41 -12.60 5.05 6.77
N VAL A 42 -12.38 5.36 8.04
CA VAL A 42 -11.33 6.30 8.47
C VAL A 42 -10.01 5.57 8.62
N MET A 43 -8.95 6.17 8.12
CA MET A 43 -7.60 5.62 8.10
C MET A 43 -6.60 6.54 8.79
N ASP A 44 -5.66 5.93 9.51
CA ASP A 44 -4.59 6.60 10.25
C ASP A 44 -3.27 6.66 9.46
N GLU A 45 -2.25 7.26 10.07
CA GLU A 45 -0.91 7.40 9.49
C GLU A 45 -0.20 6.07 9.23
N HIS A 46 -0.59 5.00 9.91
CA HIS A 46 -0.03 3.66 9.72
C HIS A 46 -0.67 2.91 8.54
N THR A 47 -1.70 3.47 7.93
CA THR A 47 -2.37 2.86 6.77
C THR A 47 -1.61 3.19 5.49
N CYS A 48 -1.22 2.17 4.72
CA CYS A 48 -0.58 2.34 3.41
C CYS A 48 -1.65 2.51 2.32
N MET A 49 -1.65 3.66 1.64
CA MET A 49 -2.67 3.96 0.62
C MET A 49 -2.53 3.10 -0.63
N VAL A 50 -1.34 2.62 -0.96
CA VAL A 50 -1.13 1.67 -2.07
C VAL A 50 -1.74 0.30 -1.75
N GLU A 51 -1.59 -0.15 -0.50
CA GLU A 51 -2.20 -1.41 -0.04
C GLU A 51 -3.73 -1.29 0.03
N VAL A 52 -4.25 -0.13 0.43
CA VAL A 52 -5.70 0.17 0.40
C VAL A 52 -6.24 0.07 -1.03
N ALA A 53 -5.57 0.69 -1.99
CA ALA A 53 -5.93 0.61 -3.41
C ALA A 53 -5.89 -0.84 -3.92
N ARG A 54 -4.85 -1.61 -3.56
CA ARG A 54 -4.74 -3.03 -3.89
C ARG A 54 -5.89 -3.85 -3.30
N PHE A 55 -6.21 -3.60 -2.03
CA PHE A 55 -7.29 -4.30 -1.33
C PHE A 55 -8.64 -4.11 -2.03
N PHE A 56 -9.01 -2.86 -2.34
CA PHE A 56 -10.27 -2.57 -3.03
C PHE A 56 -10.28 -3.06 -4.47
N MET A 57 -9.16 -2.99 -5.18
CA MET A 57 -9.06 -3.54 -6.52
C MET A 57 -9.22 -5.07 -6.52
N ASN A 58 -8.63 -5.77 -5.56
CA ASN A 58 -8.80 -7.21 -5.39
C ASN A 58 -10.27 -7.58 -5.13
N PHE A 59 -10.94 -6.83 -4.27
CA PHE A 59 -12.37 -7.02 -4.03
C PHE A 59 -13.16 -6.84 -5.34
N THR A 60 -12.98 -5.73 -6.04
CA THR A 60 -13.73 -5.43 -7.26
C THR A 60 -13.46 -6.43 -8.39
N GLN A 61 -12.22 -6.92 -8.49
CA GLN A 61 -11.85 -7.95 -9.46
C GLN A 61 -12.57 -9.27 -9.17
N ASN A 62 -12.70 -9.65 -7.90
CA ASN A 62 -13.43 -10.86 -7.48
C ASN A 62 -14.95 -10.74 -7.70
N GLU A 63 -15.51 -9.54 -7.56
CA GLU A 63 -16.93 -9.26 -7.79
C GLU A 63 -17.28 -9.05 -9.27
N SER A 64 -16.29 -9.01 -10.15
CA SER A 64 -16.53 -8.88 -11.58
C SER A 64 -17.26 -10.10 -12.13
N CYS A 65 -18.38 -9.87 -12.82
CA CYS A 65 -19.13 -10.95 -13.50
C CYS A 65 -18.38 -11.53 -14.71
N GLY A 66 -17.26 -10.94 -15.12
CA GLY A 66 -16.43 -11.40 -16.22
C GLY A 66 -16.99 -11.14 -17.63
N LYS A 67 -18.17 -10.51 -17.77
CA LYS A 67 -18.84 -10.36 -19.07
C LYS A 67 -18.08 -9.46 -20.04
N CYS A 68 -17.70 -8.24 -19.61
CA CYS A 68 -17.01 -7.31 -20.49
C CYS A 68 -15.49 -7.36 -20.28
N VAL A 69 -14.75 -7.36 -21.38
CA VAL A 69 -13.29 -7.46 -21.39
C VAL A 69 -12.60 -6.35 -20.58
N PRO A 70 -12.99 -5.05 -20.72
CA PRO A 70 -12.33 -3.97 -19.98
C PRO A 70 -12.38 -4.18 -18.46
N CYS A 71 -13.51 -4.62 -17.92
CA CYS A 71 -13.63 -4.93 -16.50
C CYS A 71 -12.83 -6.20 -16.14
N ARG A 72 -13.07 -7.32 -16.82
CA ARG A 72 -12.44 -8.62 -16.51
C ARG A 72 -10.92 -8.56 -16.57
N GLU A 73 -10.37 -8.10 -17.69
CA GLU A 73 -8.91 -8.07 -17.89
C GLU A 73 -8.28 -6.81 -17.29
N GLY A 74 -8.93 -5.66 -17.42
CA GLY A 74 -8.39 -4.38 -16.94
C GLY A 74 -8.24 -4.36 -15.42
N THR A 75 -9.24 -4.77 -14.65
CA THR A 75 -9.14 -4.83 -13.18
C THR A 75 -8.07 -5.81 -12.74
N LYS A 76 -7.93 -6.94 -13.42
CA LYS A 76 -6.87 -7.91 -13.15
C LYS A 76 -5.48 -7.31 -13.40
N ARG A 77 -5.27 -6.60 -14.52
CA ARG A 77 -3.99 -5.95 -14.82
C ARG A 77 -3.66 -4.85 -13.81
N MET A 78 -4.64 -4.04 -13.41
CA MET A 78 -4.44 -3.06 -12.35
C MET A 78 -4.04 -3.73 -11.02
N LEU A 79 -4.69 -4.83 -10.66
CA LEU A 79 -4.36 -5.59 -9.44
C LEU A 79 -2.93 -6.12 -9.50
N GLU A 80 -2.51 -6.74 -10.59
CA GLU A 80 -1.14 -7.25 -10.79
C GLU A 80 -0.08 -6.14 -10.65
N ILE A 81 -0.36 -4.93 -11.16
CA ILE A 81 0.51 -3.77 -11.01
C ILE A 81 0.61 -3.37 -9.53
N LEU A 82 -0.52 -3.24 -8.83
CA LEU A 82 -0.55 -2.89 -7.41
C LEU A 82 0.15 -3.94 -6.55
N GLU A 83 -0.06 -5.22 -6.82
CA GLU A 83 0.62 -6.32 -6.13
C GLU A 83 2.14 -6.25 -6.29
N ARG A 84 2.64 -5.98 -7.50
CA ARG A 84 4.08 -5.84 -7.69
C ARG A 84 4.65 -4.59 -7.01
N ILE A 85 3.89 -3.48 -6.95
CA ILE A 85 4.32 -2.27 -6.24
C ILE A 85 4.46 -2.56 -4.73
N VAL A 86 3.46 -3.15 -4.08
CA VAL A 86 3.53 -3.47 -2.64
C VAL A 86 4.54 -4.57 -2.33
N ALA A 87 4.86 -5.41 -3.32
CA ALA A 87 5.93 -6.42 -3.22
C ALA A 87 7.35 -5.84 -3.40
N GLY A 88 7.49 -4.52 -3.63
CA GLY A 88 8.78 -3.86 -3.89
C GLY A 88 9.34 -4.05 -5.29
N LYS A 89 8.53 -4.59 -6.20
CA LYS A 89 8.88 -4.87 -7.61
C LYS A 89 8.27 -3.85 -8.58
N GLY A 90 7.77 -2.71 -8.05
CA GLY A 90 7.23 -1.61 -8.86
C GLY A 90 8.28 -1.09 -9.84
N ARG A 91 7.82 -0.68 -11.02
CA ARG A 91 8.64 -0.22 -12.14
C ARG A 91 8.32 1.23 -12.46
N ASP A 92 9.24 1.89 -13.10
CA ASP A 92 8.98 3.20 -13.70
C ASP A 92 7.83 3.12 -14.70
N GLY A 93 6.96 4.13 -14.70
CA GLY A 93 5.75 4.16 -15.54
C GLY A 93 4.53 3.40 -14.98
N ASP A 94 4.64 2.68 -13.85
CA ASP A 94 3.51 1.93 -13.27
C ASP A 94 2.33 2.83 -12.86
N ILE A 95 2.61 4.05 -12.41
CA ILE A 95 1.57 5.02 -12.00
C ILE A 95 0.78 5.45 -13.23
N GLU A 96 1.48 5.83 -14.28
CA GLU A 96 0.90 6.28 -15.55
C GLU A 96 0.09 5.16 -16.20
N LEU A 97 0.60 3.94 -16.19
CA LEU A 97 -0.11 2.78 -16.71
C LEU A 97 -1.39 2.47 -15.89
N LEU A 98 -1.36 2.63 -14.56
CA LEU A 98 -2.57 2.50 -13.73
C LEU A 98 -3.62 3.53 -14.11
N LEU A 99 -3.25 4.78 -14.37
CA LEU A 99 -4.16 5.85 -14.78
C LEU A 99 -4.73 5.59 -16.17
N GLU A 100 -3.92 5.17 -17.13
CA GLU A 100 -4.36 4.83 -18.49
C GLU A 100 -5.36 3.66 -18.49
N LEU A 101 -5.06 2.60 -17.74
CA LEU A 101 -5.97 1.48 -17.54
C LEU A 101 -7.27 1.92 -16.88
N ALA A 102 -7.21 2.81 -15.88
CA ALA A 102 -8.36 3.33 -15.17
C ALA A 102 -9.30 4.08 -16.11
N ASP A 103 -8.76 4.97 -16.95
CA ASP A 103 -9.54 5.72 -17.94
C ASP A 103 -10.18 4.77 -18.96
N THR A 104 -9.42 3.82 -19.48
CA THR A 104 -9.92 2.82 -20.44
C THR A 104 -11.06 1.99 -19.84
N ILE A 105 -10.91 1.48 -18.62
CA ILE A 105 -11.93 0.68 -17.95
C ILE A 105 -13.20 1.52 -17.71
N SER A 106 -13.03 2.73 -17.17
CA SER A 106 -14.16 3.62 -16.84
C SER A 106 -14.95 4.03 -18.10
N ALA A 107 -14.27 4.27 -19.21
CA ALA A 107 -14.91 4.67 -20.47
C ALA A 107 -15.61 3.51 -21.18
N THR A 108 -15.09 2.28 -21.09
CA THR A 108 -15.51 1.16 -21.93
C THR A 108 -16.24 0.03 -21.21
N ALA A 109 -16.26 0.02 -19.87
CA ALA A 109 -17.02 -0.96 -19.10
C ALA A 109 -18.54 -0.76 -19.27
N LEU A 110 -19.29 -1.87 -19.30
CA LEU A 110 -20.71 -1.84 -19.62
C LEU A 110 -21.62 -1.47 -18.43
N CYS A 111 -21.20 -1.73 -17.20
CA CYS A 111 -22.02 -1.53 -16.01
C CYS A 111 -21.34 -0.64 -14.95
N GLY A 112 -22.13 -0.26 -13.93
CA GLY A 112 -21.64 0.61 -12.84
C GLY A 112 -20.42 0.07 -12.12
N LEU A 113 -20.38 -1.23 -11.80
CA LEU A 113 -19.24 -1.85 -11.12
C LEU A 113 -17.95 -1.64 -11.94
N GLY A 114 -17.95 -1.98 -13.23
CA GLY A 114 -16.76 -1.82 -14.06
C GLY A 114 -16.34 -0.36 -14.20
N LYS A 115 -17.29 0.56 -14.41
CA LYS A 115 -17.01 2.00 -14.57
C LYS A 115 -16.41 2.64 -13.33
N THR A 116 -16.76 2.16 -12.13
CA THR A 116 -16.28 2.71 -10.85
C THR A 116 -15.14 1.90 -10.23
N ALA A 117 -14.85 0.70 -10.74
CA ALA A 117 -13.79 -0.16 -10.26
C ALA A 117 -12.43 0.54 -10.04
N PRO A 118 -11.97 1.42 -10.97
CA PRO A 118 -10.70 2.10 -10.81
C PRO A 118 -10.70 3.26 -9.80
N SER A 119 -11.87 3.74 -9.35
CA SER A 119 -11.99 4.96 -8.53
C SER A 119 -11.09 4.96 -7.27
N PRO A 120 -10.97 3.88 -6.49
CA PRO A 120 -10.06 3.86 -5.33
C PRO A 120 -8.60 4.07 -5.73
N VAL A 121 -8.18 3.49 -6.85
CA VAL A 121 -6.80 3.63 -7.35
C VAL A 121 -6.54 5.05 -7.82
N VAL A 122 -7.42 5.61 -8.62
CA VAL A 122 -7.29 6.99 -9.14
C VAL A 122 -7.27 8.00 -8.00
N SER A 123 -8.19 7.87 -7.03
CA SER A 123 -8.27 8.79 -5.89
C SER A 123 -7.07 8.68 -4.96
N THR A 124 -6.55 7.48 -4.72
CA THR A 124 -5.34 7.30 -3.90
C THR A 124 -4.09 7.82 -4.62
N ILE A 125 -3.96 7.63 -5.93
CA ILE A 125 -2.86 8.24 -6.71
C ILE A 125 -2.97 9.76 -6.66
N LYS A 126 -4.16 10.33 -6.88
CA LYS A 126 -4.38 11.79 -6.86
C LYS A 126 -3.99 12.43 -5.52
N ASN A 127 -4.36 11.80 -4.41
CA ASN A 127 -4.20 12.37 -3.07
C ASN A 127 -2.91 11.94 -2.36
N PHE A 128 -2.32 10.80 -2.74
CA PHE A 128 -1.18 10.19 -2.06
C PHE A 128 -0.11 9.67 -3.04
N ARG A 129 0.11 10.40 -4.16
CA ARG A 129 1.08 10.01 -5.20
C ARG A 129 2.47 9.75 -4.63
N SER A 130 2.91 10.54 -3.67
CA SER A 130 4.21 10.37 -3.03
C SER A 130 4.42 9.00 -2.36
N GLU A 131 3.35 8.36 -1.88
CA GLU A 131 3.45 7.00 -1.34
C GLU A 131 3.70 5.97 -2.45
N TYR A 132 3.08 6.12 -3.62
CA TYR A 132 3.35 5.27 -4.77
C TYR A 132 4.80 5.43 -5.24
N GLU A 133 5.27 6.65 -5.35
CA GLU A 133 6.65 6.97 -5.71
C GLU A 133 7.65 6.37 -4.72
N ALA A 134 7.41 6.50 -3.42
CA ALA A 134 8.25 5.87 -2.40
C ALA A 134 8.29 4.33 -2.53
N HIS A 135 7.17 3.68 -2.86
CA HIS A 135 7.13 2.24 -3.09
C HIS A 135 7.89 1.83 -4.35
N ILE A 136 7.78 2.63 -5.43
CA ILE A 136 8.36 2.31 -6.74
C ILE A 136 9.86 2.63 -6.78
N TYR A 137 10.24 3.85 -6.39
CA TYR A 137 11.63 4.34 -6.54
C TYR A 137 12.49 4.08 -5.30
N GLU A 138 11.97 4.37 -4.11
CA GLU A 138 12.73 4.21 -2.86
C GLU A 138 12.65 2.79 -2.29
N LYS A 139 11.78 1.94 -2.83
CA LYS A 139 11.49 0.59 -2.31
C LYS A 139 11.17 0.61 -0.81
N ARG A 140 10.43 1.61 -0.39
CA ARG A 140 10.06 1.88 1.01
C ARG A 140 8.55 2.11 1.13
N CYS A 141 7.93 1.53 2.14
CA CYS A 141 6.55 1.84 2.52
C CYS A 141 6.56 2.90 3.63
N PRO A 142 6.08 4.15 3.38
CA PRO A 142 6.06 5.19 4.41
C PRO A 142 5.27 4.79 5.66
N ALA A 143 4.15 4.10 5.50
CA ALA A 143 3.34 3.59 6.61
C ALA A 143 3.91 2.34 7.31
N GLY A 144 4.98 1.74 6.79
CA GLY A 144 5.61 0.55 7.36
C GLY A 144 4.79 -0.75 7.26
N ASN A 145 3.67 -0.74 6.55
CA ASN A 145 2.72 -1.85 6.49
C ASN A 145 3.08 -2.93 5.46
N CYS A 146 3.69 -2.54 4.34
CA CYS A 146 4.04 -3.46 3.27
C CYS A 146 5.20 -4.36 3.67
N ARG A 147 4.87 -5.62 4.01
CA ARG A 147 5.82 -6.58 4.58
C ARG A 147 7.10 -6.76 3.75
N LYS A 148 6.98 -6.75 2.42
CA LYS A 148 8.12 -6.92 1.51
C LYS A 148 9.03 -5.69 1.44
N LEU A 149 8.50 -4.52 1.78
CA LEU A 149 9.23 -3.24 1.81
C LEU A 149 9.72 -2.85 3.20
N LYS A 150 9.32 -3.60 4.24
CA LYS A 150 9.79 -3.37 5.60
C LYS A 150 11.29 -3.66 5.68
N ARG A 151 12.06 -2.69 6.15
CA ARG A 151 13.49 -2.87 6.44
C ARG A 151 13.66 -2.91 7.94
N ILE A 152 14.23 -4.01 8.44
CA ILE A 152 14.64 -4.12 9.84
C ILE A 152 16.14 -3.79 9.87
N SER A 153 16.54 -2.81 10.66
CA SER A 153 17.93 -2.37 10.79
C SER A 153 18.36 -2.34 12.24
N ILE A 154 19.66 -2.46 12.48
CA ILE A 154 20.28 -2.31 13.80
C ILE A 154 20.95 -0.94 13.85
N ASP A 155 20.60 -0.15 14.86
CA ASP A 155 21.26 1.11 15.14
C ASP A 155 22.63 0.82 15.79
N PRO A 156 23.75 1.16 15.13
CA PRO A 156 25.08 0.88 15.64
C PRO A 156 25.39 1.60 16.97
N ALA A 157 24.80 2.78 17.18
CA ALA A 157 25.03 3.56 18.41
C ALA A 157 24.39 2.92 19.64
N LEU A 158 23.27 2.26 19.48
CA LEU A 158 22.55 1.58 20.55
C LEU A 158 22.94 0.11 20.72
N CYS A 159 23.54 -0.51 19.69
CA CYS A 159 23.91 -1.90 19.69
C CYS A 159 25.12 -2.17 20.56
N LYS A 160 24.98 -3.00 21.60
CA LYS A 160 26.10 -3.42 22.50
C LYS A 160 26.78 -4.73 22.07
N GLY A 161 26.46 -5.30 20.92
CA GLY A 161 27.07 -6.52 20.40
C GLY A 161 26.83 -7.77 21.27
N CYS A 162 25.65 -7.89 21.89
CA CYS A 162 25.32 -8.97 22.85
C CYS A 162 24.91 -10.30 22.17
N SER A 163 24.83 -10.39 20.86
CA SER A 163 24.44 -11.55 20.03
C SER A 163 23.04 -12.15 20.25
N LYS A 164 22.20 -11.63 21.14
CA LYS A 164 20.85 -12.18 21.38
C LYS A 164 20.01 -12.25 20.11
N CYS A 165 20.00 -11.17 19.30
CA CYS A 165 19.25 -11.13 18.06
C CYS A 165 19.77 -12.11 17.00
N SER A 166 21.07 -12.34 16.91
CA SER A 166 21.67 -13.31 15.99
C SER A 166 21.27 -14.74 16.34
N ARG A 167 21.34 -15.09 17.63
CA ARG A 167 20.93 -16.43 18.12
C ARG A 167 19.42 -16.69 17.97
N GLY A 168 18.61 -15.65 18.06
CA GLY A 168 17.15 -15.76 17.90
C GLY A 168 16.67 -15.63 16.46
N CYS A 169 17.55 -15.46 15.48
CA CYS A 169 17.16 -15.31 14.09
C CYS A 169 16.92 -16.68 13.43
N PRO A 170 15.68 -17.02 13.02
CA PRO A 170 15.36 -18.34 12.47
C PRO A 170 16.03 -18.65 11.15
N VAL A 171 16.49 -17.63 10.42
CA VAL A 171 17.13 -17.77 9.11
C VAL A 171 18.61 -17.35 9.10
N GLY A 172 19.18 -17.05 10.28
CA GLY A 172 20.59 -16.68 10.39
C GLY A 172 20.96 -15.40 9.63
N ALA A 173 20.02 -14.46 9.45
CA ALA A 173 20.23 -13.23 8.69
C ALA A 173 21.02 -12.15 9.47
N ILE A 174 21.42 -12.40 10.72
CA ILE A 174 22.10 -11.41 11.57
C ILE A 174 23.50 -11.90 11.90
N SER A 175 24.50 -11.15 11.46
CA SER A 175 25.91 -11.46 11.65
C SER A 175 26.65 -10.32 12.35
N GLY A 176 27.76 -10.62 13.00
CA GLY A 176 28.60 -9.67 13.71
C GLY A 176 29.51 -10.37 14.72
N THR A 177 30.38 -9.57 15.36
CA THR A 177 31.28 -10.01 16.43
C THR A 177 30.82 -9.52 17.78
N LEU A 178 31.12 -10.25 18.85
CA LEU A 178 30.79 -9.85 20.21
C LEU A 178 31.42 -8.47 20.54
N LYS A 179 30.66 -7.65 21.25
CA LYS A 179 31.02 -6.27 21.63
C LYS A 179 31.12 -5.29 20.46
N GLN A 180 30.76 -5.69 19.26
CA GLN A 180 30.65 -4.80 18.08
C GLN A 180 29.19 -4.81 17.56
N PRO A 181 28.74 -3.74 16.86
CA PRO A 181 27.41 -3.72 16.28
C PRO A 181 27.20 -4.87 15.28
N PHE A 182 26.05 -5.53 15.40
CA PHE A 182 25.62 -6.56 14.45
C PHE A 182 24.97 -5.94 13.24
N VAL A 183 24.95 -6.67 12.11
CA VAL A 183 24.34 -6.25 10.84
C VAL A 183 23.32 -7.27 10.40
N ILE A 184 22.23 -6.79 9.78
CA ILE A 184 21.18 -7.63 9.20
C ILE A 184 21.38 -7.72 7.69
N ASP A 185 21.55 -8.93 7.18
CA ASP A 185 21.51 -9.22 5.76
C ASP A 185 20.05 -9.13 5.28
N GLN A 186 19.75 -8.08 4.50
CA GLN A 186 18.39 -7.80 4.04
C GLN A 186 17.86 -8.81 3.02
N GLU A 187 18.75 -9.54 2.33
CA GLU A 187 18.37 -10.57 1.34
C GLU A 187 17.93 -11.84 2.05
N LYS A 188 18.63 -12.24 3.11
CA LYS A 188 18.28 -13.40 3.95
C LYS A 188 17.13 -13.10 4.91
N CYS A 189 16.91 -11.85 5.27
CA CYS A 189 15.96 -11.46 6.29
C CYS A 189 14.50 -11.66 5.82
N ILE A 190 13.76 -12.55 6.48
CA ILE A 190 12.32 -12.78 6.23
C ILE A 190 11.41 -11.74 6.87
N LYS A 191 11.99 -10.72 7.54
CA LYS A 191 11.27 -9.56 8.12
C LYS A 191 10.21 -9.95 9.16
N CYS A 192 10.45 -11.03 9.92
CA CYS A 192 9.51 -11.55 10.92
C CYS A 192 9.39 -10.68 12.18
N GLY A 193 10.37 -9.80 12.46
CA GLY A 193 10.37 -8.92 13.62
C GLY A 193 10.84 -9.57 14.95
N ALA A 194 11.14 -10.87 15.00
CA ALA A 194 11.55 -11.56 16.22
C ALA A 194 12.74 -10.90 16.93
N CYS A 195 13.71 -10.41 16.16
CA CYS A 195 14.89 -9.72 16.71
C CYS A 195 14.55 -8.37 17.37
N VAL A 196 13.50 -7.68 16.94
CA VAL A 196 13.07 -6.40 17.51
C VAL A 196 12.64 -6.62 18.97
N GLY A 197 11.76 -7.59 19.22
CA GLY A 197 11.29 -7.93 20.57
C GLY A 197 12.37 -8.55 21.47
N THR A 198 13.41 -9.17 20.86
CA THR A 198 14.50 -9.82 21.62
C THR A 198 15.58 -8.83 22.06
N CYS A 199 15.67 -7.65 21.46
CA CYS A 199 16.73 -6.69 21.74
C CYS A 199 16.48 -5.89 23.04
N PRO A 200 17.25 -6.11 24.13
CA PRO A 200 17.06 -5.41 25.40
C PRO A 200 17.50 -3.94 25.36
N PHE A 201 18.21 -3.54 24.30
CA PHE A 201 18.71 -2.19 24.12
C PHE A 201 17.87 -1.38 23.11
N HIS A 202 16.76 -1.95 22.62
CA HIS A 202 15.91 -1.33 21.59
C HIS A 202 16.69 -0.78 20.37
N ALA A 203 17.80 -1.42 20.05
CA ALA A 203 18.68 -1.04 18.95
C ALA A 203 18.16 -1.49 17.58
N ILE A 204 17.05 -2.24 17.50
CA ILE A 204 16.52 -2.81 16.27
C ILE A 204 15.16 -2.17 15.97
N LYS A 205 15.04 -1.61 14.77
CA LYS A 205 13.84 -0.92 14.28
C LYS A 205 13.40 -1.50 12.95
#